data_36b7e60eb4dacd17593f9373266f983f
#
_entry.id   36b7e60eb4dacd17593f9373266f983f
#
_cell.length_a   1.000
_cell.length_b   1.000
_cell.length_c   1.000
_cell.angle_alpha   90.00
_cell.angle_beta   90.00
_cell.angle_gamma   90.00
#
_symmetry.space_group_name_H-M   'P 1'
#
loop_
_entity.id
_entity.type
_entity.pdbx_description
1 polymer ?
#
loop_
_entity_poly.entity_id
_entity_poly.type
_entity_poly.pdbx_seq_one_letter_code
_entity_poly.pdbx_strand_id
1 'polypeptide(L)'
;MKIEQLYTKCLAQGAYYIESNGEAAVIDPLRDVKQYIDLAKESNSKIKYVFETHFHADFISGHLSLANLTEAQIVYGPKADPDYEALIAKDKQVFNLGEITLTVLHTPGHTLESTSFLLKDKNGKEHCIFTGDTLFLGDVGIPDVAQRYMGVSKEELAGILYDSVNLKIKPLPDNILVYPGHGAGSACGKNMMKETVDTLGNQKKMNYALNGSLSKDNFIKQLTNNLPEPPTYFPSNVKLNQQGYQDLSVVIENGKQAISCNDFISKATAENAVMLDLRSQIDFAKAHIPNSIFIGIDGGFAPWVGGLLKNVAKPILLIVEPERIEEAITRLARVGFDNVIGYLDEGFDSWIEANLKIAKISTISAQDFSEIVDKKEVKIYDVRKPSEFFSEHIINAINIPLLEIPDNKHEIQKDDNIYMHCAGGYRSIIANSILKSKGFHNIIDIVGGFSSIKDSSIKITDYICPSEF
;
A
#
# COMPACT_ATOMS: atom_id res chain seq x y z
N MET A 1 -17.24 20.46 -17.00
CA MET A 1 -16.64 19.82 -15.82
C MET A 1 -16.23 18.41 -16.19
N LYS A 2 -14.98 18.03 -15.91
CA LYS A 2 -14.43 16.66 -16.02
C LYS A 2 -13.98 16.22 -14.64
N ILE A 3 -14.23 14.97 -14.29
CA ILE A 3 -13.68 14.31 -13.10
C ILE A 3 -13.04 13.02 -13.59
N GLU A 4 -11.78 12.80 -13.27
CA GLU A 4 -11.04 11.60 -13.64
C GLU A 4 -10.42 10.97 -12.39
N GLN A 5 -10.76 9.70 -12.15
CA GLN A 5 -10.15 8.91 -11.09
C GLN A 5 -8.91 8.21 -11.64
N LEU A 6 -7.76 8.49 -11.04
CA LEU A 6 -6.50 7.80 -11.32
C LEU A 6 -6.27 6.76 -10.22
N TYR A 7 -6.61 5.50 -10.51
CA TYR A 7 -6.59 4.44 -9.51
C TYR A 7 -5.31 3.60 -9.60
N THR A 8 -4.56 3.56 -8.50
CA THR A 8 -3.30 2.82 -8.38
C THR A 8 -3.53 1.48 -7.67
N LYS A 9 -3.69 0.42 -8.46
CA LYS A 9 -4.08 -0.92 -7.97
C LYS A 9 -3.18 -1.47 -6.86
N CYS A 10 -1.85 -1.30 -6.94
CA CYS A 10 -0.91 -1.86 -5.95
C CYS A 10 -0.99 -1.19 -4.56
N LEU A 11 -1.50 0.04 -4.49
CA LEU A 11 -1.78 0.78 -3.25
C LEU A 11 -3.28 0.80 -2.93
N ALA A 12 -4.12 0.32 -3.85
CA ALA A 12 -5.58 0.47 -3.82
C ALA A 12 -6.02 1.94 -3.59
N GLN A 13 -5.24 2.90 -4.10
CA GLN A 13 -5.40 4.34 -3.86
C GLN A 13 -6.04 5.02 -5.05
N GLY A 14 -7.00 5.93 -4.80
CA GLY A 14 -7.63 6.80 -5.77
C GLY A 14 -7.20 8.26 -5.62
N ALA A 15 -6.50 8.79 -6.64
CA ALA A 15 -6.30 10.22 -6.82
C ALA A 15 -7.34 10.77 -7.79
N TYR A 16 -7.65 12.05 -7.70
CA TYR A 16 -8.71 12.64 -8.53
C TYR A 16 -8.23 13.91 -9.22
N TYR A 17 -8.34 13.94 -10.55
CA TYR A 17 -8.18 15.14 -11.36
C TYR A 17 -9.54 15.73 -11.68
N ILE A 18 -9.74 17.01 -11.38
CA ILE A 18 -10.99 17.74 -11.56
C ILE A 18 -10.72 18.94 -12.45
N GLU A 19 -11.53 19.13 -13.50
CA GLU A 19 -11.38 20.26 -14.43
C GLU A 19 -12.73 20.95 -14.66
N SER A 20 -12.70 22.27 -14.70
CA SER A 20 -13.85 23.12 -15.10
C SER A 20 -13.37 24.42 -15.70
N ASN A 21 -13.75 24.68 -16.94
CA ASN A 21 -13.55 25.97 -17.65
C ASN A 21 -12.10 26.49 -17.58
N GLY A 22 -11.12 25.63 -17.89
CA GLY A 22 -9.69 25.99 -17.97
C GLY A 22 -8.98 26.04 -16.60
N GLU A 23 -9.65 25.74 -15.50
CA GLU A 23 -9.04 25.56 -14.19
C GLU A 23 -9.11 24.09 -13.76
N ALA A 24 -8.05 23.56 -13.15
CA ALA A 24 -7.99 22.21 -12.65
C ALA A 24 -7.57 22.15 -11.17
N ALA A 25 -7.93 21.05 -10.52
CA ALA A 25 -7.46 20.70 -9.19
C ALA A 25 -7.16 19.20 -9.13
N VAL A 26 -6.25 18.81 -8.23
CA VAL A 26 -5.94 17.41 -7.95
C VAL A 26 -6.20 17.13 -6.48
N ILE A 27 -6.79 15.99 -6.17
CA ILE A 27 -7.01 15.53 -4.79
C ILE A 27 -6.15 14.28 -4.56
N ASP A 28 -5.36 14.28 -3.48
CA ASP A 28 -4.50 13.19 -3.03
C ASP A 28 -3.59 12.63 -4.13
N PRO A 29 -2.76 13.47 -4.80
CA PRO A 29 -1.92 13.03 -5.90
C PRO A 29 -0.86 12.03 -5.46
N LEU A 30 -0.56 11.04 -6.29
CA LEU A 30 0.65 10.24 -6.14
C LEU A 30 1.90 11.07 -6.37
N ARG A 31 3.02 10.57 -5.87
CA ARG A 31 4.33 11.23 -5.94
C ARG A 31 4.81 11.47 -7.38
N ASP A 32 4.44 10.64 -8.34
CA ASP A 32 4.72 10.79 -9.77
C ASP A 32 3.66 11.68 -10.44
N VAL A 33 3.88 12.97 -10.39
CA VAL A 33 2.90 14.00 -10.75
C VAL A 33 2.73 14.25 -12.24
N LYS A 34 3.58 13.65 -13.08
CA LYS A 34 3.55 13.87 -14.55
C LYS A 34 2.17 13.60 -15.14
N GLN A 35 1.48 12.58 -14.70
CA GLN A 35 0.15 12.21 -15.18
C GLN A 35 -0.89 13.33 -15.01
N TYR A 36 -0.86 14.07 -13.91
CA TYR A 36 -1.78 15.20 -13.66
C TYR A 36 -1.42 16.42 -14.51
N ILE A 37 -0.13 16.67 -14.73
CA ILE A 37 0.36 17.74 -15.60
C ILE A 37 -0.02 17.47 -17.05
N ASP A 38 0.10 16.23 -17.50
CA ASP A 38 -0.28 15.83 -18.85
C ASP A 38 -1.81 15.99 -19.07
N LEU A 39 -2.66 15.58 -18.12
CA LEU A 39 -4.11 15.82 -18.18
C LEU A 39 -4.45 17.32 -18.25
N ALA A 40 -3.76 18.17 -17.48
CA ALA A 40 -3.97 19.59 -17.51
C ALA A 40 -3.57 20.22 -18.88
N LYS A 41 -2.48 19.74 -19.48
CA LYS A 41 -2.07 20.15 -20.83
C LYS A 41 -3.06 19.73 -21.89
N GLU A 42 -3.56 18.48 -21.85
CA GLU A 42 -4.55 17.95 -22.78
C GLU A 42 -5.86 18.75 -22.75
N SER A 43 -6.30 19.18 -21.57
CA SER A 43 -7.51 19.98 -21.38
C SER A 43 -7.27 21.51 -21.50
N ASN A 44 -6.02 21.94 -21.75
CA ASN A 44 -5.58 23.35 -21.73
C ASN A 44 -6.03 24.05 -20.43
N SER A 45 -5.86 23.39 -19.29
CA SER A 45 -6.25 23.89 -17.98
C SER A 45 -5.05 24.18 -17.09
N LYS A 46 -5.17 25.18 -16.20
CA LYS A 46 -4.18 25.47 -15.16
C LYS A 46 -4.56 24.72 -13.88
N ILE A 47 -3.66 23.90 -13.34
CA ILE A 47 -3.82 23.33 -12.00
C ILE A 47 -3.70 24.45 -10.98
N LYS A 48 -4.77 24.74 -10.27
CA LYS A 48 -4.90 25.86 -9.32
C LYS A 48 -4.76 25.41 -7.88
N TYR A 49 -5.24 24.21 -7.57
CA TYR A 49 -5.23 23.65 -6.24
C TYR A 49 -4.73 22.21 -6.24
N VAL A 50 -4.02 21.85 -5.17
CA VAL A 50 -3.74 20.48 -4.75
C VAL A 50 -4.38 20.30 -3.38
N PHE A 51 -5.44 19.51 -3.32
CA PHE A 51 -6.16 19.22 -2.09
C PHE A 51 -5.63 17.92 -1.49
N GLU A 52 -5.37 17.95 -0.20
CA GLU A 52 -5.01 16.76 0.59
C GLU A 52 -6.12 16.49 1.60
N THR A 53 -6.63 15.25 1.61
CA THR A 53 -7.69 14.86 2.56
C THR A 53 -7.13 14.70 3.97
N HIS A 54 -5.89 14.24 4.10
CA HIS A 54 -5.16 14.04 5.36
C HIS A 54 -3.67 13.81 5.08
N PHE A 55 -2.84 13.65 6.12
CA PHE A 55 -1.46 13.17 5.94
C PHE A 55 -1.47 11.66 5.74
N HIS A 56 -1.27 11.23 4.50
CA HIS A 56 -1.28 9.81 4.13
C HIS A 56 -0.17 9.02 4.83
N ALA A 57 -0.50 7.83 5.29
CA ALA A 57 0.45 6.94 5.94
C ALA A 57 0.99 5.85 5.00
N ASP A 58 0.20 5.43 4.03
CA ASP A 58 0.49 4.31 3.15
C ASP A 58 1.28 4.70 1.89
N PHE A 59 1.29 6.01 1.52
CA PHE A 59 2.10 6.53 0.42
C PHE A 59 2.57 7.96 0.67
N ILE A 60 3.58 8.38 -0.11
CA ILE A 60 4.03 9.78 -0.17
C ILE A 60 3.23 10.49 -1.25
N SER A 61 2.46 11.50 -0.86
CA SER A 61 1.69 12.33 -1.79
C SER A 61 2.59 13.20 -2.66
N GLY A 62 2.14 13.52 -3.86
CA GLY A 62 2.86 14.36 -4.82
C GLY A 62 2.62 15.86 -4.65
N HIS A 63 1.98 16.29 -3.59
CA HIS A 63 1.53 17.68 -3.40
C HIS A 63 2.63 18.71 -3.55
N LEU A 64 3.83 18.48 -2.98
CA LEU A 64 4.94 19.42 -3.09
C LEU A 64 5.47 19.52 -4.51
N SER A 65 5.74 18.39 -5.17
CA SER A 65 6.24 18.38 -6.54
C SER A 65 5.22 18.99 -7.51
N LEU A 66 3.93 18.68 -7.33
CA LEU A 66 2.87 19.23 -8.18
C LEU A 66 2.71 20.73 -7.97
N ALA A 67 2.71 21.21 -6.73
CA ALA A 67 2.65 22.64 -6.42
C ALA A 67 3.86 23.39 -6.98
N ASN A 68 5.06 22.86 -6.80
CA ASN A 68 6.29 23.49 -7.33
C ASN A 68 6.31 23.60 -8.86
N LEU A 69 5.79 22.59 -9.57
CA LEU A 69 5.81 22.56 -11.04
C LEU A 69 4.66 23.37 -11.68
N THR A 70 3.57 23.63 -10.94
CA THR A 70 2.36 24.25 -11.50
C THR A 70 1.97 25.56 -10.82
N GLU A 71 2.67 25.95 -9.76
CA GLU A 71 2.33 27.08 -8.87
C GLU A 71 0.95 26.90 -8.22
N ALA A 72 0.47 25.66 -8.09
CA ALA A 72 -0.79 25.36 -7.46
C ALA A 72 -0.70 25.53 -5.95
N GLN A 73 -1.79 26.02 -5.34
CA GLN A 73 -1.88 26.16 -3.90
C GLN A 73 -2.21 24.79 -3.26
N ILE A 74 -1.37 24.35 -2.33
CA ILE A 74 -1.67 23.18 -1.50
C ILE A 74 -2.72 23.59 -0.47
N VAL A 75 -3.74 22.74 -0.30
CA VAL A 75 -4.87 22.99 0.60
C VAL A 75 -5.11 21.75 1.47
N TYR A 76 -5.01 21.94 2.77
CA TYR A 76 -5.44 20.99 3.78
C TYR A 76 -6.70 21.45 4.51
N GLY A 77 -7.39 20.53 5.15
CA GLY A 77 -8.49 20.85 6.04
C GLY A 77 -8.04 21.35 7.40
N PRO A 78 -9.00 21.62 8.31
CA PRO A 78 -8.72 22.10 9.66
C PRO A 78 -7.83 21.12 10.45
N LYS A 79 -6.98 21.66 11.33
CA LYS A 79 -6.04 20.94 12.22
C LYS A 79 -4.83 20.31 11.53
N ALA A 80 -4.69 20.39 10.22
CA ALA A 80 -3.42 20.03 9.57
C ALA A 80 -2.34 21.05 9.98
N ASP A 81 -1.12 20.57 10.20
CA ASP A 81 0.04 21.37 10.60
C ASP A 81 1.28 20.92 9.80
N PRO A 82 1.35 21.23 8.49
CA PRO A 82 2.51 20.91 7.67
C PRO A 82 3.69 21.87 7.93
N ASP A 83 4.92 21.37 7.83
CA ASP A 83 6.15 22.15 7.99
C ASP A 83 6.52 22.97 6.72
N TYR A 84 5.64 23.04 5.73
CA TYR A 84 5.78 23.79 4.48
C TYR A 84 4.56 24.70 4.23
N GLU A 85 4.68 25.60 3.25
CA GLU A 85 3.59 26.52 2.92
C GLU A 85 2.38 25.78 2.35
N ALA A 86 1.27 25.87 3.06
CA ALA A 86 -0.02 25.35 2.65
C ALA A 86 -1.17 26.19 3.22
N LEU A 87 -2.28 26.23 2.53
CA LEU A 87 -3.49 26.86 3.04
C LEU A 87 -4.25 25.86 3.93
N ILE A 88 -4.40 26.19 5.21
CA ILE A 88 -5.22 25.44 6.13
C ILE A 88 -6.64 26.00 6.09
N ALA A 89 -7.51 25.29 5.41
CA ALA A 89 -8.88 25.70 5.17
C ALA A 89 -9.74 25.55 6.44
N LYS A 90 -10.76 26.40 6.56
CA LYS A 90 -11.76 26.27 7.60
C LYS A 90 -12.86 25.29 7.19
N ASP A 91 -13.52 24.67 8.16
CA ASP A 91 -14.73 23.90 7.90
C ASP A 91 -15.77 24.75 7.14
N LYS A 92 -16.36 24.21 6.10
CA LYS A 92 -17.29 24.87 5.15
C LYS A 92 -16.66 25.96 4.28
N GLN A 93 -15.35 26.12 4.26
CA GLN A 93 -14.71 27.02 3.29
C GLN A 93 -14.96 26.54 1.87
N VAL A 94 -15.22 27.49 0.96
CA VAL A 94 -15.54 27.21 -0.45
C VAL A 94 -14.39 27.66 -1.34
N PHE A 95 -13.98 26.79 -2.25
CA PHE A 95 -12.99 27.05 -3.29
C PHE A 95 -13.67 27.06 -4.65
N ASN A 96 -13.42 28.11 -5.45
CA ASN A 96 -13.92 28.20 -6.82
C ASN A 96 -12.93 27.54 -7.79
N LEU A 97 -13.46 26.72 -8.70
CA LEU A 97 -12.72 26.06 -9.77
C LEU A 97 -13.49 26.18 -11.09
N GLY A 98 -13.15 27.17 -11.90
CA GLY A 98 -13.93 27.53 -13.10
C GLY A 98 -15.38 27.84 -12.73
N GLU A 99 -16.32 27.02 -13.21
CA GLU A 99 -17.77 27.18 -12.96
C GLU A 99 -18.29 26.32 -11.79
N ILE A 100 -17.42 25.57 -11.10
CA ILE A 100 -17.80 24.68 -10.00
C ILE A 100 -17.19 25.12 -8.69
N THR A 101 -17.64 24.54 -7.59
CA THR A 101 -17.06 24.81 -6.27
C THR A 101 -16.75 23.53 -5.51
N LEU A 102 -15.68 23.55 -4.72
CA LEU A 102 -15.38 22.53 -3.72
C LEU A 102 -15.56 23.14 -2.32
N THR A 103 -16.37 22.49 -1.51
CA THR A 103 -16.62 22.88 -0.11
C THR A 103 -15.90 21.93 0.82
N VAL A 104 -15.10 22.48 1.74
CA VAL A 104 -14.38 21.71 2.77
C VAL A 104 -15.37 21.22 3.82
N LEU A 105 -15.37 19.94 4.09
CA LEU A 105 -16.06 19.31 5.20
C LEU A 105 -15.03 18.67 6.12
N HIS A 106 -14.79 19.27 7.29
CA HIS A 106 -13.89 18.67 8.28
C HIS A 106 -14.53 17.40 8.84
N THR A 107 -13.98 16.25 8.53
CA THR A 107 -14.52 14.92 8.86
C THR A 107 -13.49 14.08 9.61
N PRO A 108 -13.08 14.50 10.81
CA PRO A 108 -12.06 13.82 11.61
C PRO A 108 -12.52 12.45 12.07
N GLY A 109 -11.55 11.58 12.40
CA GLY A 109 -11.78 10.28 13.01
C GLY A 109 -10.86 9.17 12.48
N HIS A 110 -10.56 9.11 11.18
CA HIS A 110 -9.41 8.36 10.68
C HIS A 110 -8.12 9.04 11.15
N THR A 111 -7.99 10.32 10.85
CA THR A 111 -7.04 11.25 11.49
C THR A 111 -7.78 12.47 12.03
N LEU A 112 -7.11 13.32 12.84
CA LEU A 112 -7.76 14.52 13.40
C LEU A 112 -7.96 15.63 12.37
N GLU A 113 -7.12 15.69 11.34
CA GLU A 113 -7.19 16.64 10.23
C GLU A 113 -8.02 16.11 9.05
N SER A 114 -8.47 14.88 9.07
CA SER A 114 -9.24 14.26 7.97
C SER A 114 -10.36 15.14 7.48
N THR A 115 -10.43 15.29 6.17
CA THR A 115 -11.31 16.23 5.48
C THR A 115 -11.88 15.60 4.23
N SER A 116 -13.15 15.87 3.96
CA SER A 116 -13.83 15.52 2.71
C SER A 116 -14.10 16.78 1.89
N PHE A 117 -14.14 16.67 0.57
CA PHE A 117 -14.41 17.78 -0.34
C PHE A 117 -15.71 17.54 -1.10
N LEU A 118 -16.72 18.38 -0.83
CA LEU A 118 -18.01 18.33 -1.51
C LEU A 118 -17.99 19.22 -2.75
N LEU A 119 -18.15 18.60 -3.92
CA LEU A 119 -18.22 19.31 -5.20
C LEU A 119 -19.67 19.67 -5.56
N LYS A 120 -19.87 20.94 -5.90
CA LYS A 120 -21.12 21.45 -6.47
C LYS A 120 -20.91 21.88 -7.91
N ASP A 121 -21.87 21.53 -8.76
CA ASP A 121 -21.88 21.91 -10.18
C ASP A 121 -22.12 23.43 -10.38
N LYS A 122 -22.09 23.87 -11.62
CA LYS A 122 -22.29 25.28 -12.00
C LYS A 122 -23.64 25.86 -11.58
N ASN A 123 -24.62 25.03 -11.22
CA ASN A 123 -25.93 25.45 -10.74
C ASN A 123 -26.00 25.43 -9.20
N GLY A 124 -24.88 25.14 -8.52
CA GLY A 124 -24.80 25.05 -7.07
C GLY A 124 -25.38 23.75 -6.47
N LYS A 125 -25.68 22.74 -7.33
CA LYS A 125 -26.21 21.45 -6.89
C LYS A 125 -25.05 20.53 -6.49
N GLU A 126 -25.19 19.82 -5.37
CA GLU A 126 -24.25 18.78 -4.96
C GLU A 126 -24.17 17.69 -6.03
N HIS A 127 -22.94 17.38 -6.47
CA HIS A 127 -22.67 16.41 -7.52
C HIS A 127 -21.93 15.17 -7.00
N CYS A 128 -20.85 15.37 -6.25
CA CYS A 128 -20.07 14.27 -5.66
C CYS A 128 -19.32 14.74 -4.41
N ILE A 129 -18.82 13.77 -3.66
CA ILE A 129 -17.97 14.00 -2.49
C ILE A 129 -16.71 13.13 -2.58
N PHE A 130 -15.55 13.74 -2.35
CA PHE A 130 -14.26 13.06 -2.19
C PHE A 130 -14.02 12.88 -0.70
N THR A 131 -14.08 11.66 -0.23
CA THR A 131 -14.18 11.36 1.21
C THR A 131 -12.85 11.02 1.85
N GLY A 132 -11.78 10.92 1.06
CA GLY A 132 -10.50 10.40 1.57
C GLY A 132 -10.74 9.10 2.31
N ASP A 133 -10.14 8.98 3.49
CA ASP A 133 -10.26 7.81 4.36
C ASP A 133 -11.34 7.98 5.46
N THR A 134 -12.22 8.97 5.33
CA THR A 134 -13.37 9.10 6.22
C THR A 134 -14.45 8.07 5.92
N LEU A 135 -14.78 7.89 4.63
CA LEU A 135 -15.80 6.94 4.17
C LEU A 135 -15.28 6.20 2.95
N PHE A 136 -15.26 4.87 3.03
CA PHE A 136 -15.04 3.96 1.92
C PHE A 136 -16.36 3.36 1.41
N LEU A 137 -16.31 2.67 0.28
CA LEU A 137 -17.46 1.91 -0.18
C LEU A 137 -17.58 0.61 0.64
N GLY A 138 -18.67 0.49 1.38
CA GLY A 138 -18.95 -0.62 2.30
C GLY A 138 -18.26 -0.52 3.67
N ASP A 139 -17.34 0.42 3.88
CA ASP A 139 -16.52 0.53 5.09
C ASP A 139 -16.21 1.99 5.44
N VAL A 140 -15.39 2.19 6.47
CA VAL A 140 -14.81 3.48 6.88
C VAL A 140 -13.32 3.30 7.19
N GLY A 141 -12.56 4.39 7.22
CA GLY A 141 -11.15 4.37 7.63
C GLY A 141 -10.96 3.93 9.08
N ILE A 142 -9.92 3.12 9.32
CA ILE A 142 -9.61 2.66 10.67
C ILE A 142 -8.85 3.74 11.46
N PRO A 143 -9.14 3.91 12.76
CA PRO A 143 -8.60 4.99 13.58
C PRO A 143 -7.30 4.59 14.29
N ASP A 144 -6.32 4.01 13.60
CA ASP A 144 -5.17 3.43 14.28
C ASP A 144 -3.87 4.24 14.19
N VAL A 145 -3.62 4.92 13.08
CA VAL A 145 -2.35 5.63 12.83
C VAL A 145 -2.21 6.86 13.72
N ALA A 146 -3.26 7.67 13.86
CA ALA A 146 -3.24 8.90 14.66
C ALA A 146 -3.02 8.68 16.15
N GLN A 147 -3.44 7.53 16.73
CA GLN A 147 -3.24 7.20 18.13
C GLN A 147 -1.79 7.29 18.57
N ARG A 148 -0.89 6.75 17.74
CA ARG A 148 0.52 6.60 18.08
C ARG A 148 1.27 7.93 18.16
N TYR A 149 0.69 8.98 17.56
CA TYR A 149 1.36 10.28 17.42
C TYR A 149 0.69 11.41 18.19
N MET A 150 -0.62 11.33 18.46
CA MET A 150 -1.39 12.45 19.02
C MET A 150 -1.98 12.15 20.39
N GLY A 151 -1.74 10.98 20.97
CA GLY A 151 -2.21 10.63 22.33
C GLY A 151 -3.74 10.48 22.44
N VAL A 152 -4.45 10.31 21.32
CA VAL A 152 -5.91 10.09 21.28
C VAL A 152 -6.17 8.60 21.12
N SER A 153 -7.08 8.00 21.90
CA SER A 153 -7.37 6.57 21.82
C SER A 153 -8.12 6.21 20.52
N LYS A 154 -8.00 4.94 20.10
CA LYS A 154 -8.74 4.46 18.91
C LYS A 154 -10.26 4.52 19.11
N GLU A 155 -10.72 4.31 20.32
CA GLU A 155 -12.13 4.40 20.69
C GLU A 155 -12.65 5.83 20.56
N GLU A 156 -11.86 6.80 20.99
CA GLU A 156 -12.17 8.22 20.88
C GLU A 156 -12.22 8.67 19.42
N LEU A 157 -11.22 8.29 18.61
CA LEU A 157 -11.20 8.56 17.17
C LEU A 157 -12.37 7.89 16.45
N ALA A 158 -12.70 6.64 16.77
CA ALA A 158 -13.87 5.95 16.22
C ALA A 158 -15.18 6.68 16.56
N GLY A 159 -15.31 7.21 17.77
CA GLY A 159 -16.45 8.02 18.18
C GLY A 159 -16.57 9.34 17.42
N ILE A 160 -15.44 10.00 17.13
CA ILE A 160 -15.38 11.21 16.31
C ILE A 160 -15.73 10.88 14.85
N LEU A 161 -15.24 9.74 14.32
CA LEU A 161 -15.55 9.28 12.96
C LEU A 161 -17.05 9.01 12.79
N TYR A 162 -17.69 8.36 13.79
CA TYR A 162 -19.13 8.16 13.78
C TYR A 162 -19.89 9.47 13.61
N ASP A 163 -19.51 10.49 14.38
CA ASP A 163 -20.14 11.81 14.29
C ASP A 163 -19.88 12.46 12.92
N SER A 164 -18.66 12.39 12.41
CA SER A 164 -18.30 12.92 11.08
C SER A 164 -19.15 12.29 9.97
N VAL A 165 -19.27 10.98 9.95
CA VAL A 165 -20.04 10.25 8.94
C VAL A 165 -21.53 10.52 9.05
N ASN A 166 -22.10 10.47 10.28
CA ASN A 166 -23.54 10.59 10.48
C ASN A 166 -24.06 12.03 10.47
N LEU A 167 -23.26 13.02 10.88
CA LEU A 167 -23.70 14.42 10.96
C LEU A 167 -23.31 15.25 9.73
N LYS A 168 -22.27 14.87 8.99
CA LYS A 168 -21.78 15.66 7.85
C LYS A 168 -21.96 14.96 6.50
N ILE A 169 -21.78 13.65 6.40
CA ILE A 169 -21.89 12.93 5.13
C ILE A 169 -23.31 12.38 4.92
N LYS A 170 -23.88 11.69 5.88
CA LYS A 170 -25.20 11.07 5.80
C LYS A 170 -26.33 12.04 5.42
N PRO A 171 -26.36 13.32 5.86
CA PRO A 171 -27.39 14.26 5.47
C PRO A 171 -27.36 14.71 4.01
N LEU A 172 -26.27 14.46 3.27
CA LEU A 172 -26.13 14.84 1.86
C LEU A 172 -27.10 14.04 0.98
N PRO A 173 -27.44 14.53 -0.24
CA PRO A 173 -28.37 13.88 -1.14
C PRO A 173 -27.96 12.47 -1.56
N ASP A 174 -28.91 11.57 -1.72
CA ASP A 174 -28.68 10.16 -2.07
C ASP A 174 -28.06 9.96 -3.47
N ASN A 175 -28.31 10.89 -4.37
CA ASN A 175 -27.87 10.78 -5.77
C ASN A 175 -26.44 11.29 -6.03
N ILE A 176 -25.72 11.81 -5.03
CA ILE A 176 -24.32 12.22 -5.21
C ILE A 176 -23.42 10.99 -5.28
N LEU A 177 -22.32 11.12 -6.01
CA LEU A 177 -21.27 10.10 -6.09
C LEU A 177 -20.30 10.22 -4.92
N VAL A 178 -19.87 9.08 -4.40
CA VAL A 178 -18.82 8.96 -3.37
C VAL A 178 -17.54 8.49 -4.04
N TYR A 179 -16.49 9.26 -3.89
CA TYR A 179 -15.13 9.01 -4.35
C TYR A 179 -14.20 8.85 -3.14
N PRO A 180 -13.90 7.62 -2.71
CA PRO A 180 -13.06 7.35 -1.54
C PRO A 180 -11.56 7.47 -1.84
N GLY A 181 -10.72 7.66 -0.81
CA GLY A 181 -9.26 7.63 -0.92
C GLY A 181 -8.72 6.24 -1.28
N HIS A 182 -9.39 5.18 -0.80
CA HIS A 182 -8.97 3.80 -1.03
C HIS A 182 -10.12 2.87 -1.40
N GLY A 183 -9.74 1.74 -2.04
CA GLY A 183 -10.60 0.61 -2.36
C GLY A 183 -10.11 -0.69 -1.73
N ALA A 184 -10.73 -1.81 -2.13
CA ALA A 184 -10.44 -3.14 -1.61
C ALA A 184 -8.94 -3.49 -1.74
N GLY A 185 -8.34 -3.90 -0.62
CA GLY A 185 -6.92 -4.28 -0.53
C GLY A 185 -6.02 -3.30 0.21
N SER A 186 -6.46 -2.06 0.47
CA SER A 186 -5.72 -1.12 1.31
C SER A 186 -5.71 -1.57 2.77
N ALA A 187 -4.64 -1.20 3.49
CA ALA A 187 -4.51 -1.40 4.93
C ALA A 187 -5.32 -0.40 5.77
N CYS A 188 -5.92 0.62 5.13
CA CYS A 188 -6.66 1.68 5.82
C CYS A 188 -8.11 1.32 6.16
N GLY A 189 -8.61 0.16 5.71
CA GLY A 189 -9.96 -0.36 6.02
C GLY A 189 -9.98 -1.87 6.16
N LYS A 190 -11.14 -2.44 6.54
CA LYS A 190 -11.29 -3.88 6.81
C LYS A 190 -12.01 -4.62 5.67
N ASN A 191 -13.19 -4.12 5.28
CA ASN A 191 -14.14 -4.83 4.43
C ASN A 191 -14.65 -3.95 3.26
N MET A 192 -13.74 -3.26 2.59
CA MET A 192 -14.07 -2.40 1.46
C MET A 192 -14.60 -3.19 0.26
N MET A 193 -15.56 -2.62 -0.45
CA MET A 193 -16.09 -3.14 -1.70
C MET A 193 -15.04 -3.06 -2.82
N LYS A 194 -15.26 -3.83 -3.90
CA LYS A 194 -14.35 -3.84 -5.08
C LYS A 194 -14.54 -2.63 -5.99
N GLU A 195 -15.70 -2.03 -5.93
CA GLU A 195 -16.05 -0.82 -6.68
C GLU A 195 -15.18 0.33 -6.18
N THR A 196 -14.92 1.31 -7.07
CA THR A 196 -14.14 2.51 -6.73
C THR A 196 -14.98 3.78 -6.74
N VAL A 197 -16.26 3.68 -7.10
CA VAL A 197 -17.26 4.76 -7.05
C VAL A 197 -18.65 4.16 -6.86
N ASP A 198 -19.49 4.83 -6.07
CA ASP A 198 -20.90 4.46 -5.88
C ASP A 198 -21.72 5.68 -5.46
N THR A 199 -23.03 5.55 -5.42
CA THR A 199 -23.91 6.62 -4.92
C THR A 199 -23.98 6.61 -3.39
N LEU A 200 -24.12 7.79 -2.79
CA LEU A 200 -24.31 7.89 -1.34
C LEU A 200 -25.57 7.16 -0.88
N GLY A 201 -26.63 7.16 -1.68
CA GLY A 201 -27.87 6.46 -1.37
C GLY A 201 -27.70 4.93 -1.27
N ASN A 202 -26.83 4.33 -2.11
CA ASN A 202 -26.48 2.92 -1.97
C ASN A 202 -25.64 2.70 -0.70
N GLN A 203 -24.67 3.57 -0.43
CA GLN A 203 -23.86 3.48 0.77
C GLN A 203 -24.70 3.62 2.06
N LYS A 204 -25.73 4.48 2.07
CA LYS A 204 -26.67 4.58 3.19
C LYS A 204 -27.44 3.27 3.46
N LYS A 205 -27.57 2.40 2.46
CA LYS A 205 -28.24 1.10 2.60
C LYS A 205 -27.26 -0.01 3.00
N MET A 206 -26.07 -0.03 2.40
CA MET A 206 -25.15 -1.16 2.46
C MET A 206 -24.05 -0.98 3.51
N ASN A 207 -23.55 0.26 3.69
CA ASN A 207 -22.45 0.54 4.60
C ASN A 207 -22.93 0.57 6.05
N TYR A 208 -22.36 -0.28 6.91
CA TYR A 208 -22.74 -0.40 8.32
C TYR A 208 -22.61 0.91 9.11
N ALA A 209 -21.71 1.81 8.68
CA ALA A 209 -21.51 3.11 9.32
C ALA A 209 -22.63 4.11 9.02
N LEU A 210 -23.35 3.92 7.90
CA LEU A 210 -24.39 4.83 7.41
C LEU A 210 -25.82 4.29 7.51
N ASN A 211 -26.00 2.97 7.51
CA ASN A 211 -27.32 2.34 7.40
C ASN A 211 -28.18 2.47 8.67
N GLY A 212 -27.59 2.97 9.77
CA GLY A 212 -28.32 3.17 11.03
C GLY A 212 -28.53 1.90 11.86
N SER A 213 -27.91 0.78 11.47
CA SER A 213 -28.02 -0.49 12.22
C SER A 213 -27.27 -0.48 13.54
N LEU A 214 -26.26 0.40 13.69
CA LEU A 214 -25.41 0.47 14.87
C LEU A 214 -25.64 1.74 15.68
N SER A 215 -25.72 1.60 17.01
CA SER A 215 -25.51 2.71 17.92
C SER A 215 -24.04 3.15 17.89
N LYS A 216 -23.75 4.37 18.34
CA LYS A 216 -22.35 4.89 18.41
C LYS A 216 -21.44 3.94 19.18
N ASP A 217 -21.86 3.41 20.33
CA ASP A 217 -21.06 2.47 21.14
C ASP A 217 -20.78 1.15 20.41
N ASN A 218 -21.77 0.62 19.70
CA ASN A 218 -21.58 -0.61 18.92
C ASN A 218 -20.71 -0.36 17.70
N PHE A 219 -20.81 0.79 17.04
CA PHE A 219 -19.92 1.18 15.97
C PHE A 219 -18.46 1.27 16.46
N ILE A 220 -18.22 1.94 17.60
CA ILE A 220 -16.88 2.03 18.20
C ILE A 220 -16.32 0.63 18.45
N LYS A 221 -17.09 -0.25 19.10
CA LYS A 221 -16.65 -1.63 19.37
C LYS A 221 -16.33 -2.39 18.09
N GLN A 222 -17.20 -2.34 17.08
CA GLN A 222 -17.00 -3.03 15.80
C GLN A 222 -15.77 -2.51 15.05
N LEU A 223 -15.60 -1.20 14.99
CA LEU A 223 -14.49 -0.59 14.26
C LEU A 223 -13.15 -0.88 14.93
N THR A 224 -13.07 -0.80 16.27
CA THR A 224 -11.83 -0.95 17.03
C THR A 224 -11.48 -2.41 17.40
N ASN A 225 -12.40 -3.37 17.16
CA ASN A 225 -12.14 -4.77 17.43
C ASN A 225 -11.18 -5.36 16.38
N ASN A 226 -10.20 -6.15 16.84
CA ASN A 226 -9.26 -6.89 15.98
C ASN A 226 -8.60 -6.01 14.89
N LEU A 227 -8.19 -4.79 15.24
CA LEU A 227 -7.40 -3.96 14.32
C LEU A 227 -6.05 -4.63 14.05
N PRO A 228 -5.66 -4.79 12.78
CA PRO A 228 -4.34 -5.28 12.44
C PRO A 228 -3.27 -4.28 12.89
N GLU A 229 -2.07 -4.75 13.17
CA GLU A 229 -0.93 -3.86 13.35
C GLU A 229 -0.67 -3.09 12.04
N PRO A 230 -0.56 -1.76 12.08
CA PRO A 230 -0.26 -0.98 10.88
C PRO A 230 1.13 -1.30 10.35
N PRO A 231 1.34 -1.22 9.04
CA PRO A 231 2.66 -1.39 8.44
C PRO A 231 3.71 -0.48 9.08
N THR A 232 4.89 -1.02 9.32
CA THR A 232 5.96 -0.35 10.07
C THR A 232 6.49 0.94 9.42
N TYR A 233 6.27 1.13 8.13
CA TYR A 233 6.69 2.33 7.40
C TYR A 233 5.68 3.49 7.46
N PHE A 234 4.43 3.24 7.88
CA PHE A 234 3.37 4.26 7.98
C PHE A 234 3.79 5.50 8.77
N PRO A 235 4.40 5.36 9.96
CA PRO A 235 4.89 6.50 10.70
C PRO A 235 5.87 7.40 9.96
N SER A 236 6.76 6.78 9.20
CA SER A 236 7.75 7.51 8.40
C SER A 236 7.08 8.28 7.27
N ASN A 237 6.07 7.70 6.63
CA ASN A 237 5.34 8.36 5.55
C ASN A 237 4.50 9.54 6.05
N VAL A 238 3.78 9.40 7.17
CA VAL A 238 3.08 10.53 7.80
C VAL A 238 4.05 11.69 8.06
N LYS A 239 5.22 11.38 8.62
CA LYS A 239 6.25 12.38 8.89
C LYS A 239 6.77 13.04 7.60
N LEU A 240 7.03 12.27 6.56
CA LEU A 240 7.47 12.80 5.25
C LEU A 240 6.37 13.68 4.61
N ASN A 241 5.11 13.25 4.64
CA ASN A 241 4.00 14.04 4.13
C ASN A 241 3.77 15.33 4.94
N GLN A 242 4.08 15.34 6.23
CA GLN A 242 3.96 16.51 7.10
C GLN A 242 5.17 17.44 6.99
N GLN A 243 6.40 16.90 6.95
CA GLN A 243 7.63 17.70 7.01
C GLN A 243 8.19 18.07 5.64
N GLY A 244 7.73 17.41 4.60
CA GLY A 244 8.28 17.50 3.25
C GLY A 244 9.28 16.37 2.95
N TYR A 245 9.54 16.19 1.67
CA TYR A 245 10.37 15.13 1.10
C TYR A 245 11.14 15.64 -0.11
N GLN A 246 12.16 14.89 -0.52
CA GLN A 246 12.97 15.22 -1.69
C GLN A 246 12.16 15.07 -2.99
N ASP A 247 12.35 15.95 -3.95
CA ASP A 247 11.69 15.84 -5.26
C ASP A 247 12.00 14.50 -5.93
N LEU A 248 10.99 13.91 -6.57
CA LEU A 248 11.11 12.59 -7.19
C LEU A 248 12.18 12.54 -8.28
N SER A 249 12.37 13.63 -9.04
CA SER A 249 13.40 13.69 -10.09
C SER A 249 14.81 13.53 -9.52
N VAL A 250 15.07 14.13 -8.37
CA VAL A 250 16.35 14.00 -7.65
C VAL A 250 16.54 12.60 -7.11
N VAL A 251 15.46 11.98 -6.56
CA VAL A 251 15.51 10.59 -6.08
C VAL A 251 15.84 9.63 -7.23
N ILE A 252 15.20 9.84 -8.40
CA ILE A 252 15.46 9.04 -9.61
C ILE A 252 16.91 9.23 -10.08
N GLU A 253 17.39 10.46 -10.17
CA GLU A 253 18.76 10.75 -10.61
C GLU A 253 19.79 10.11 -9.69
N ASN A 254 19.61 10.22 -8.37
CA ASN A 254 20.48 9.60 -7.37
C ASN A 254 20.48 8.07 -7.46
N GLY A 255 19.31 7.47 -7.70
CA GLY A 255 19.15 6.01 -7.77
C GLY A 255 19.61 5.38 -9.08
N LYS A 256 19.71 6.16 -10.18
CA LYS A 256 20.12 5.69 -11.51
C LYS A 256 21.64 5.56 -11.66
N GLN A 257 22.32 5.02 -10.65
CA GLN A 257 23.76 4.79 -10.68
C GLN A 257 24.04 3.34 -11.09
N ALA A 258 24.54 3.13 -12.29
CA ALA A 258 24.99 1.81 -12.75
C ALA A 258 26.23 1.35 -11.97
N ILE A 259 26.23 0.13 -11.46
CA ILE A 259 27.28 -0.42 -10.62
C ILE A 259 27.75 -1.74 -11.21
N SER A 260 29.04 -1.86 -11.47
CA SER A 260 29.62 -3.09 -12.02
C SER A 260 29.41 -4.28 -11.06
N CYS A 261 29.37 -5.50 -11.61
CA CYS A 261 29.29 -6.73 -10.80
C CYS A 261 30.37 -6.79 -9.71
N ASN A 262 31.60 -6.34 -10.02
CA ASN A 262 32.71 -6.38 -9.07
C ASN A 262 32.51 -5.42 -7.89
N ASP A 263 31.90 -4.27 -8.12
CA ASP A 263 31.68 -3.26 -7.09
C ASP A 263 30.37 -3.46 -6.34
N PHE A 264 29.41 -4.21 -6.89
CA PHE A 264 28.06 -4.36 -6.35
C PHE A 264 28.05 -4.94 -4.93
N ILE A 265 28.76 -6.05 -4.70
CA ILE A 265 28.86 -6.68 -3.37
C ILE A 265 29.68 -5.84 -2.39
N SER A 266 30.77 -5.22 -2.86
CA SER A 266 31.58 -4.35 -2.01
C SER A 266 30.79 -3.13 -1.55
N LYS A 267 30.01 -2.51 -2.44
CA LYS A 267 29.11 -1.40 -2.11
C LYS A 267 27.98 -1.84 -1.20
N ALA A 268 27.34 -2.99 -1.46
CA ALA A 268 26.31 -3.55 -0.58
C ALA A 268 26.83 -3.74 0.85
N THR A 269 28.05 -4.22 0.99
CA THR A 269 28.68 -4.45 2.30
C THR A 269 29.08 -3.15 2.98
N ALA A 270 29.74 -2.24 2.25
CA ALA A 270 30.21 -0.96 2.79
C ALA A 270 29.07 -0.07 3.30
N GLU A 271 27.97 0.00 2.54
CA GLU A 271 26.80 0.81 2.86
C GLU A 271 25.76 0.05 3.71
N ASN A 272 26.02 -1.21 4.04
CA ASN A 272 25.04 -2.08 4.68
C ASN A 272 23.68 -2.06 3.92
N ALA A 273 23.75 -2.09 2.58
CA ALA A 273 22.59 -1.97 1.72
C ALA A 273 21.85 -3.29 1.56
N VAL A 274 20.55 -3.20 1.32
CA VAL A 274 19.73 -4.34 0.88
C VAL A 274 19.91 -4.49 -0.63
N MET A 275 20.33 -5.67 -1.07
CA MET A 275 20.28 -6.07 -2.48
C MET A 275 18.86 -6.57 -2.76
N LEU A 276 18.06 -5.80 -3.48
CA LEU A 276 16.66 -6.07 -3.76
C LEU A 276 16.49 -6.56 -5.20
N ASP A 277 16.11 -7.84 -5.34
CA ASP A 277 15.86 -8.47 -6.64
C ASP A 277 14.38 -8.35 -7.02
N LEU A 278 14.11 -7.66 -8.12
CA LEU A 278 12.78 -7.30 -8.59
C LEU A 278 12.29 -8.15 -9.75
N ARG A 279 13.07 -9.12 -10.19
CA ARG A 279 12.71 -10.03 -11.27
C ARG A 279 11.50 -10.90 -10.91
N SER A 280 11.16 -11.88 -11.78
CA SER A 280 10.09 -12.82 -11.46
C SER A 280 10.50 -13.79 -10.33
N GLN A 281 9.52 -14.30 -9.57
CA GLN A 281 9.78 -15.33 -8.55
C GLN A 281 10.38 -16.61 -9.14
N ILE A 282 10.08 -16.91 -10.40
CA ILE A 282 10.59 -18.09 -11.09
C ILE A 282 12.09 -17.93 -11.39
N ASP A 283 12.49 -16.76 -11.89
CA ASP A 283 13.88 -16.49 -12.24
C ASP A 283 14.74 -16.35 -10.98
N PHE A 284 14.23 -15.67 -9.96
CA PHE A 284 14.89 -15.62 -8.66
C PHE A 284 15.12 -17.00 -8.05
N ALA A 285 14.09 -17.88 -8.08
CA ALA A 285 14.23 -19.22 -7.53
C ALA A 285 15.28 -20.06 -8.29
N LYS A 286 15.38 -19.90 -9.60
CA LYS A 286 16.38 -20.60 -10.43
C LYS A 286 17.80 -20.15 -10.16
N ALA A 287 18.01 -18.84 -10.04
CA ALA A 287 19.32 -18.24 -9.77
C ALA A 287 19.19 -16.81 -9.28
N HIS A 288 19.90 -16.48 -8.18
CA HIS A 288 19.94 -15.13 -7.62
C HIS A 288 21.29 -14.83 -6.99
N ILE A 289 21.59 -13.55 -6.73
CA ILE A 289 22.77 -13.13 -5.98
C ILE A 289 22.64 -13.59 -4.52
N PRO A 290 23.64 -14.28 -3.94
CA PRO A 290 23.57 -14.70 -2.54
C PRO A 290 23.22 -13.54 -1.59
N ASN A 291 22.29 -13.78 -0.66
CA ASN A 291 21.77 -12.82 0.31
C ASN A 291 20.90 -11.68 -0.27
N SER A 292 20.59 -11.67 -1.59
CA SER A 292 19.60 -10.76 -2.10
C SER A 292 18.19 -11.12 -1.60
N ILE A 293 17.36 -10.11 -1.39
CA ILE A 293 15.97 -10.26 -1.02
C ILE A 293 15.11 -10.11 -2.28
N PHE A 294 14.21 -11.04 -2.50
CA PHE A 294 13.27 -11.01 -3.60
C PHE A 294 11.99 -10.25 -3.21
N ILE A 295 11.61 -9.25 -3.99
CA ILE A 295 10.27 -8.67 -4.02
C ILE A 295 9.98 -8.25 -5.47
N GLY A 296 9.36 -9.14 -6.25
CA GLY A 296 9.14 -8.92 -7.69
C GLY A 296 8.30 -7.68 -7.99
N ILE A 297 8.72 -6.92 -8.99
CA ILE A 297 8.09 -5.62 -9.31
C ILE A 297 6.65 -5.76 -9.83
N ASP A 298 6.29 -6.87 -10.47
CA ASP A 298 4.95 -7.10 -11.04
C ASP A 298 3.89 -7.54 -10.02
N GLY A 299 4.30 -7.80 -8.77
CA GLY A 299 3.41 -8.12 -7.65
C GLY A 299 2.96 -6.89 -6.84
N GLY A 300 2.52 -7.13 -5.62
CA GLY A 300 2.25 -6.08 -4.61
C GLY A 300 3.54 -5.45 -4.10
N PHE A 301 4.40 -4.96 -4.99
CA PHE A 301 5.78 -4.57 -4.74
C PHE A 301 5.92 -3.55 -3.60
N ALA A 302 5.37 -2.35 -3.77
CA ALA A 302 5.58 -1.25 -2.84
C ALA A 302 5.07 -1.56 -1.41
N PRO A 303 3.84 -2.07 -1.19
CA PRO A 303 3.38 -2.49 0.13
C PRO A 303 4.24 -3.58 0.77
N TRP A 304 4.75 -4.55 -0.03
CA TRP A 304 5.64 -5.58 0.50
C TRP A 304 7.00 -5.03 0.90
N VAL A 305 7.59 -4.12 0.10
CA VAL A 305 8.83 -3.43 0.48
C VAL A 305 8.63 -2.69 1.80
N GLY A 306 7.58 -1.86 1.90
CA GLY A 306 7.28 -1.10 3.10
C GLY A 306 7.09 -1.97 4.34
N GLY A 307 6.30 -3.04 4.23
CA GLY A 307 6.01 -3.94 5.35
C GLY A 307 7.19 -4.81 5.80
N LEU A 308 8.09 -5.17 4.87
CA LEU A 308 9.17 -6.13 5.13
C LEU A 308 10.52 -5.48 5.46
N LEU A 309 10.90 -4.37 4.79
CA LEU A 309 12.18 -3.71 5.03
C LEU A 309 12.16 -2.78 6.24
N LYS A 310 11.00 -2.31 6.67
CA LYS A 310 10.71 -1.54 7.90
C LYS A 310 11.41 -0.17 8.03
N ASN A 311 12.62 -0.02 7.53
CA ASN A 311 13.40 1.21 7.63
C ASN A 311 13.49 1.88 6.26
N VAL A 312 12.73 2.95 6.06
CA VAL A 312 12.69 3.69 4.79
C VAL A 312 14.02 4.36 4.44
N ALA A 313 14.89 4.62 5.42
CA ALA A 313 16.21 5.19 5.20
C ALA A 313 17.28 4.14 4.80
N LYS A 314 16.93 2.85 4.79
CA LYS A 314 17.88 1.77 4.46
C LYS A 314 18.36 1.93 3.03
N PRO A 315 19.70 1.91 2.77
CA PRO A 315 20.22 1.92 1.42
C PRO A 315 19.79 0.68 0.65
N ILE A 316 19.38 0.87 -0.61
CA ILE A 316 18.90 -0.19 -1.50
C ILE A 316 19.73 -0.20 -2.78
N LEU A 317 20.16 -1.41 -3.17
CA LEU A 317 20.77 -1.71 -4.46
C LEU A 317 19.81 -2.59 -5.25
N LEU A 318 19.50 -2.20 -6.48
CA LEU A 318 18.49 -2.88 -7.31
C LEU A 318 19.12 -3.92 -8.23
N ILE A 319 18.43 -5.05 -8.36
CA ILE A 319 18.65 -6.07 -9.40
C ILE A 319 17.34 -6.12 -10.20
N VAL A 320 17.33 -5.50 -11.36
CA VAL A 320 16.16 -5.32 -12.20
C VAL A 320 16.60 -5.15 -13.66
N GLU A 321 15.72 -5.40 -14.61
CA GLU A 321 15.95 -5.12 -16.00
C GLU A 321 16.22 -3.61 -16.23
N PRO A 322 17.21 -3.22 -17.05
CA PRO A 322 17.64 -1.82 -17.24
C PRO A 322 16.51 -0.86 -17.60
N GLU A 323 15.54 -1.27 -18.40
CA GLU A 323 14.40 -0.47 -18.84
C GLU A 323 13.36 -0.22 -17.74
N ARG A 324 13.42 -0.95 -16.63
CA ARG A 324 12.48 -0.84 -15.51
C ARG A 324 13.07 -0.12 -14.27
N ILE A 325 14.29 0.37 -14.34
CA ILE A 325 14.98 1.02 -13.21
C ILE A 325 14.20 2.23 -12.70
N GLU A 326 13.75 3.10 -13.60
CA GLU A 326 12.99 4.31 -13.23
C GLU A 326 11.64 3.95 -12.62
N GLU A 327 10.95 2.94 -13.16
CA GLU A 327 9.72 2.40 -12.57
C GLU A 327 9.98 1.90 -11.15
N ALA A 328 11.05 1.14 -10.94
CA ALA A 328 11.41 0.58 -9.66
C ALA A 328 11.67 1.68 -8.60
N ILE A 329 12.49 2.67 -8.93
CA ILE A 329 12.81 3.81 -8.05
C ILE A 329 11.52 4.59 -7.74
N THR A 330 10.70 4.89 -8.74
CA THR A 330 9.43 5.60 -8.56
C THR A 330 8.50 4.86 -7.60
N ARG A 331 8.35 3.55 -7.76
CA ARG A 331 7.46 2.74 -6.91
C ARG A 331 7.99 2.59 -5.48
N LEU A 332 9.31 2.57 -5.27
CA LEU A 332 9.92 2.65 -3.95
C LEU A 332 9.67 4.02 -3.30
N ALA A 333 9.86 5.08 -4.07
CA ALA A 333 9.65 6.44 -3.60
C ALA A 333 8.19 6.72 -3.22
N ARG A 334 7.20 6.09 -3.88
CA ARG A 334 5.78 6.18 -3.50
C ARG A 334 5.52 5.75 -2.05
N VAL A 335 6.35 4.86 -1.49
CA VAL A 335 6.23 4.39 -0.12
C VAL A 335 7.39 4.86 0.78
N GLY A 336 8.07 5.94 0.39
CA GLY A 336 9.07 6.64 1.20
C GLY A 336 10.48 6.07 1.16
N PHE A 337 10.77 5.05 0.32
CA PHE A 337 12.10 4.48 0.17
C PHE A 337 12.90 5.23 -0.89
N ASP A 338 13.45 6.39 -0.52
CA ASP A 338 14.19 7.29 -1.39
C ASP A 338 15.68 6.95 -1.51
N ASN A 339 16.20 6.09 -0.64
CA ASN A 339 17.62 5.81 -0.55
C ASN A 339 18.04 4.63 -1.46
N VAL A 340 17.66 4.69 -2.74
CA VAL A 340 18.23 3.81 -3.77
C VAL A 340 19.61 4.36 -4.14
N ILE A 341 20.67 3.57 -3.90
CA ILE A 341 22.05 3.99 -4.10
C ILE A 341 22.69 3.45 -5.39
N GLY A 342 21.90 2.79 -6.23
CA GLY A 342 22.26 2.30 -7.54
C GLY A 342 21.64 0.95 -7.90
N TYR A 343 21.99 0.46 -9.07
CA TYR A 343 21.51 -0.80 -9.61
C TYR A 343 22.64 -1.61 -10.26
N LEU A 344 22.45 -2.92 -10.38
CA LEU A 344 23.38 -3.81 -11.07
C LEU A 344 23.35 -3.50 -12.57
N ASP A 345 24.49 -3.07 -13.12
CA ASP A 345 24.64 -2.73 -14.52
C ASP A 345 24.28 -3.92 -15.42
N GLU A 346 23.49 -3.68 -16.47
CA GLU A 346 22.94 -4.69 -17.37
C GLU A 346 22.14 -5.82 -16.67
N GLY A 347 21.71 -5.61 -15.42
CA GLY A 347 20.87 -6.53 -14.66
C GLY A 347 21.56 -7.85 -14.30
N PHE A 348 20.76 -8.89 -14.03
CA PHE A 348 21.28 -10.17 -13.54
C PHE A 348 22.10 -10.96 -14.58
N ASP A 349 21.89 -10.70 -15.88
CA ASP A 349 22.62 -11.41 -16.93
C ASP A 349 24.12 -11.11 -16.89
N SER A 350 24.50 -9.87 -16.60
CA SER A 350 25.90 -9.48 -16.39
C SER A 350 26.57 -10.25 -15.24
N TRP A 351 25.80 -10.59 -14.19
CA TRP A 351 26.29 -11.41 -13.07
C TRP A 351 26.61 -12.85 -13.49
N ILE A 352 25.77 -13.42 -14.35
CA ILE A 352 25.98 -14.76 -14.91
C ILE A 352 27.17 -14.77 -15.87
N GLU A 353 27.29 -13.80 -16.76
CA GLU A 353 28.40 -13.66 -17.70
C GLU A 353 29.75 -13.49 -16.98
N ALA A 354 29.76 -12.80 -15.86
CA ALA A 354 30.93 -12.65 -15.00
C ALA A 354 31.29 -13.93 -14.21
N ASN A 355 30.54 -15.03 -14.36
CA ASN A 355 30.74 -16.31 -13.64
C ASN A 355 30.80 -16.14 -12.10
N LEU A 356 30.03 -15.22 -11.55
CA LEU A 356 29.98 -14.98 -10.11
C LEU A 356 29.09 -15.99 -9.40
N LYS A 357 29.28 -16.12 -8.07
CA LYS A 357 28.53 -17.06 -7.24
C LYS A 357 27.05 -16.77 -7.27
N ILE A 358 26.25 -17.81 -7.51
CA ILE A 358 24.78 -17.76 -7.45
C ILE A 358 24.25 -18.62 -6.31
N ALA A 359 23.06 -18.27 -5.84
CA ALA A 359 22.25 -19.09 -4.96
C ALA A 359 20.93 -19.48 -5.67
N LYS A 360 20.23 -20.47 -5.12
CA LYS A 360 18.95 -21.00 -5.66
C LYS A 360 17.98 -21.21 -4.50
N ILE A 361 16.69 -21.15 -4.78
CA ILE A 361 15.66 -21.67 -3.88
C ILE A 361 15.42 -23.13 -4.23
N SER A 362 15.46 -24.00 -3.23
CA SER A 362 15.04 -25.40 -3.39
C SER A 362 13.53 -25.43 -3.55
N THR A 363 13.05 -26.16 -4.55
CA THR A 363 11.61 -26.23 -4.85
C THR A 363 11.17 -27.67 -4.98
N ILE A 364 9.89 -27.94 -4.71
CA ILE A 364 9.23 -29.23 -4.90
C ILE A 364 7.85 -29.01 -5.50
N SER A 365 7.39 -29.91 -6.38
CA SER A 365 6.01 -29.86 -6.85
C SER A 365 5.03 -30.31 -5.74
N ALA A 366 3.78 -29.86 -5.79
CA ALA A 366 2.75 -30.33 -4.86
C ALA A 366 2.54 -31.85 -4.97
N GLN A 367 2.68 -32.43 -6.17
CA GLN A 367 2.58 -33.86 -6.38
C GLN A 367 3.72 -34.63 -5.69
N ASP A 368 4.99 -34.23 -5.90
CA ASP A 368 6.13 -34.88 -5.24
C ASP A 368 6.09 -34.69 -3.71
N PHE A 369 5.62 -33.52 -3.26
CA PHE A 369 5.45 -33.26 -1.83
C PHE A 369 4.37 -34.15 -1.20
N SER A 370 3.30 -34.47 -1.93
CA SER A 370 2.25 -35.39 -1.45
C SER A 370 2.78 -36.80 -1.12
N GLU A 371 3.85 -37.24 -1.80
CA GLU A 371 4.49 -38.51 -1.51
C GLU A 371 5.35 -38.51 -0.23
N ILE A 372 5.73 -37.31 0.24
CA ILE A 372 6.61 -37.13 1.40
C ILE A 372 5.82 -36.86 2.67
N VAL A 373 4.78 -36.01 2.57
CA VAL A 373 4.05 -35.46 3.71
C VAL A 373 3.40 -36.53 4.61
N ASP A 374 2.95 -37.61 4.03
CA ASP A 374 2.32 -38.74 4.77
C ASP A 374 3.36 -39.76 5.33
N LYS A 375 4.63 -39.71 4.86
CA LYS A 375 5.68 -40.69 5.20
C LYS A 375 6.70 -40.20 6.21
N LYS A 376 6.81 -38.87 6.39
CA LYS A 376 7.82 -38.24 7.26
C LYS A 376 7.19 -37.14 8.08
N GLU A 377 7.65 -36.99 9.31
CA GLU A 377 7.37 -35.77 10.07
C GLU A 377 8.10 -34.59 9.42
N VAL A 378 7.32 -33.66 8.88
CA VAL A 378 7.82 -32.47 8.17
C VAL A 378 7.20 -31.21 8.77
N LYS A 379 7.96 -30.11 8.83
CA LYS A 379 7.44 -28.80 9.22
C LYS A 379 6.92 -28.07 7.99
N ILE A 380 5.64 -27.74 8.01
CA ILE A 380 4.98 -27.04 6.90
C ILE A 380 4.61 -25.65 7.38
N TYR A 381 5.13 -24.62 6.70
CA TYR A 381 4.80 -23.24 7.01
C TYR A 381 3.98 -22.61 5.89
N ASP A 382 2.82 -22.09 6.28
CA ASP A 382 1.92 -21.33 5.40
C ASP A 382 2.11 -19.84 5.69
N VAL A 383 2.68 -19.08 4.72
CA VAL A 383 2.93 -17.64 4.87
C VAL A 383 1.80 -16.75 4.38
N ARG A 384 0.60 -17.32 4.21
CA ARG A 384 -0.61 -16.56 3.90
C ARG A 384 -1.10 -15.75 5.11
N LYS A 385 -2.05 -14.83 4.84
CA LYS A 385 -2.75 -14.12 5.93
C LYS A 385 -3.50 -15.12 6.84
N PRO A 386 -3.70 -14.80 8.13
CA PRO A 386 -4.48 -15.66 9.04
C PRO A 386 -5.87 -15.99 8.49
N SER A 387 -6.58 -15.02 7.90
CA SER A 387 -7.90 -15.27 7.31
C SER A 387 -7.89 -16.29 6.16
N GLU A 388 -6.83 -16.30 5.33
CA GLU A 388 -6.66 -17.33 4.28
C GLU A 388 -6.37 -18.71 4.88
N PHE A 389 -5.55 -18.76 5.93
CA PHE A 389 -5.20 -20.00 6.64
C PHE A 389 -6.39 -20.58 7.38
N PHE A 390 -7.10 -19.79 8.17
CA PHE A 390 -8.27 -20.26 8.91
C PHE A 390 -9.41 -20.70 8.01
N SER A 391 -9.51 -20.12 6.82
CA SER A 391 -10.49 -20.55 5.83
C SER A 391 -10.24 -21.97 5.33
N GLU A 392 -8.99 -22.31 5.03
CA GLU A 392 -8.60 -23.63 4.52
C GLU A 392 -7.07 -23.75 4.52
N HIS A 393 -6.49 -24.84 5.03
CA HIS A 393 -5.04 -25.04 5.07
C HIS A 393 -4.66 -26.53 5.07
N ILE A 394 -3.36 -26.83 4.84
CA ILE A 394 -2.83 -28.20 4.98
C ILE A 394 -2.94 -28.64 6.45
N ILE A 395 -3.42 -29.85 6.70
CA ILE A 395 -3.49 -30.41 8.06
C ILE A 395 -2.09 -30.43 8.69
N ASN A 396 -1.98 -29.93 9.93
CA ASN A 396 -0.73 -29.74 10.69
C ASN A 396 0.23 -28.66 10.13
N ALA A 397 -0.17 -27.86 9.16
CA ALA A 397 0.61 -26.69 8.78
C ALA A 397 0.57 -25.60 9.88
N ILE A 398 1.65 -24.85 10.00
CA ILE A 398 1.79 -23.72 10.93
C ILE A 398 1.67 -22.44 10.12
N ASN A 399 0.75 -21.55 10.51
CA ASN A 399 0.64 -20.25 9.87
C ASN A 399 1.69 -19.30 10.44
N ILE A 400 2.52 -18.77 9.54
CA ILE A 400 3.49 -17.70 9.84
C ILE A 400 3.32 -16.62 8.77
N PRO A 401 2.46 -15.65 8.98
CA PRO A 401 2.20 -14.58 8.01
C PRO A 401 3.51 -13.93 7.52
N LEU A 402 3.62 -13.67 6.21
CA LEU A 402 4.84 -13.14 5.60
C LEU A 402 5.41 -11.91 6.34
N LEU A 403 4.56 -11.02 6.84
CA LEU A 403 4.99 -9.82 7.58
C LEU A 403 5.68 -10.13 8.92
N GLU A 404 5.53 -11.34 9.46
CA GLU A 404 6.16 -11.77 10.71
C GLU A 404 7.52 -12.45 10.50
N ILE A 405 7.82 -12.86 9.27
CA ILE A 405 9.09 -13.50 8.89
C ILE A 405 10.34 -12.65 9.22
N PRO A 406 10.35 -11.33 8.96
CA PRO A 406 11.53 -10.52 9.28
C PRO A 406 11.93 -10.56 10.78
N ASP A 407 10.96 -10.67 11.68
CA ASP A 407 11.19 -10.66 13.13
C ASP A 407 11.46 -12.05 13.73
N ASN A 408 11.24 -13.10 12.94
CA ASN A 408 11.28 -14.51 13.40
C ASN A 408 10.48 -14.75 14.69
N LYS A 409 9.30 -14.14 14.80
CA LYS A 409 8.44 -14.20 16.01
C LYS A 409 8.04 -15.62 16.40
N HIS A 410 8.06 -16.55 15.44
CA HIS A 410 7.71 -17.97 15.65
C HIS A 410 8.91 -18.87 15.92
N GLU A 411 10.09 -18.29 16.17
CA GLU A 411 11.31 -19.00 16.54
C GLU A 411 11.67 -20.16 15.61
N ILE A 412 11.55 -19.93 14.29
CA ILE A 412 11.96 -20.90 13.27
C ILE A 412 13.41 -21.32 13.55
N GLN A 413 13.68 -22.62 13.65
CA GLN A 413 15.03 -23.12 13.91
C GLN A 413 15.80 -23.31 12.61
N LYS A 414 17.11 -22.97 12.60
CA LYS A 414 17.94 -23.03 11.38
C LYS A 414 18.14 -24.45 10.85
N ASP A 415 18.09 -25.43 11.73
CA ASP A 415 18.33 -26.85 11.40
C ASP A 415 17.06 -27.59 10.97
N ASP A 416 15.88 -26.95 11.03
CA ASP A 416 14.62 -27.54 10.59
C ASP A 416 14.60 -27.74 9.08
N ASN A 417 14.07 -28.89 8.65
CA ASN A 417 13.67 -29.10 7.26
C ASN A 417 12.28 -28.53 7.06
N ILE A 418 12.20 -27.39 6.39
CA ILE A 418 10.98 -26.61 6.26
C ILE A 418 10.43 -26.72 4.84
N TYR A 419 9.15 -27.07 4.72
CA TYR A 419 8.39 -26.91 3.50
C TYR A 419 7.51 -25.67 3.62
N MET A 420 7.63 -24.76 2.67
CA MET A 420 6.98 -23.46 2.74
C MET A 420 6.09 -23.22 1.52
N HIS A 421 4.93 -22.64 1.74
CA HIS A 421 4.04 -22.23 0.67
C HIS A 421 3.28 -20.94 1.00
N CYS A 422 2.71 -20.34 -0.03
CA CYS A 422 1.68 -19.31 0.08
C CYS A 422 0.50 -19.67 -0.83
N ALA A 423 -0.27 -18.69 -1.33
CA ALA A 423 -1.37 -18.97 -2.24
C ALA A 423 -0.91 -19.45 -3.63
N GLY A 424 0.06 -18.74 -4.26
CA GLY A 424 0.50 -18.99 -5.64
C GLY A 424 2.02 -18.97 -5.87
N GLY A 425 2.85 -18.98 -4.80
CA GLY A 425 4.31 -19.07 -4.90
C GLY A 425 5.07 -17.73 -4.80
N TYR A 426 4.42 -16.55 -4.86
CA TYR A 426 5.09 -15.25 -4.77
C TYR A 426 5.55 -14.92 -3.35
N ARG A 427 4.64 -14.94 -2.37
CA ARG A 427 4.93 -14.61 -0.95
C ARG A 427 5.90 -15.60 -0.30
N SER A 428 5.83 -16.87 -0.65
CA SER A 428 6.73 -17.89 -0.11
C SER A 428 8.17 -17.72 -0.63
N ILE A 429 8.39 -17.29 -1.87
CA ILE A 429 9.72 -16.95 -2.37
C ILE A 429 10.29 -15.70 -1.66
N ILE A 430 9.45 -14.71 -1.37
CA ILE A 430 9.88 -13.57 -0.52
C ILE A 430 10.35 -14.06 0.85
N ALA A 431 9.52 -14.87 1.53
CA ALA A 431 9.85 -15.43 2.84
C ALA A 431 11.15 -16.24 2.82
N ASN A 432 11.30 -17.12 1.81
CA ASN A 432 12.52 -17.88 1.58
C ASN A 432 13.75 -16.98 1.43
N SER A 433 13.67 -15.93 0.61
CA SER A 433 14.80 -15.02 0.38
C SER A 433 15.24 -14.31 1.67
N ILE A 434 14.27 -13.85 2.47
CA ILE A 434 14.53 -13.20 3.77
C ILE A 434 15.17 -14.19 4.75
N LEU A 435 14.66 -15.40 4.86
CA LEU A 435 15.21 -16.42 5.76
C LEU A 435 16.61 -16.86 5.31
N LYS A 436 16.84 -17.05 4.00
CA LYS A 436 18.16 -17.39 3.46
C LYS A 436 19.19 -16.29 3.73
N SER A 437 18.82 -15.02 3.61
CA SER A 437 19.73 -13.90 3.95
C SER A 437 20.11 -13.89 5.44
N LYS A 438 19.33 -14.56 6.31
CA LYS A 438 19.57 -14.75 7.75
C LYS A 438 20.26 -16.08 8.09
N GLY A 439 20.64 -16.86 7.07
CA GLY A 439 21.38 -18.12 7.21
C GLY A 439 20.51 -19.36 7.43
N PHE A 440 19.22 -19.32 7.08
CA PHE A 440 18.37 -20.51 7.00
C PHE A 440 18.54 -21.15 5.63
N HIS A 441 18.98 -22.40 5.56
CA HIS A 441 19.30 -23.04 4.28
C HIS A 441 18.41 -24.23 3.91
N ASN A 442 17.77 -24.87 4.90
CA ASN A 442 16.96 -26.07 4.73
C ASN A 442 15.48 -25.75 4.47
N ILE A 443 15.21 -24.83 3.52
CA ILE A 443 13.86 -24.42 3.18
C ILE A 443 13.56 -24.83 1.75
N ILE A 444 12.43 -25.51 1.53
CA ILE A 444 11.93 -25.98 0.25
C ILE A 444 10.60 -25.31 -0.05
N ASP A 445 10.49 -24.62 -1.16
CA ASP A 445 9.24 -23.97 -1.60
C ASP A 445 8.35 -24.95 -2.36
N ILE A 446 7.04 -24.98 -2.01
CA ILE A 446 6.06 -25.79 -2.75
C ILE A 446 5.55 -24.97 -3.94
N VAL A 447 5.95 -25.37 -5.14
CA VAL A 447 5.65 -24.65 -6.39
C VAL A 447 4.15 -24.50 -6.61
N GLY A 448 3.71 -23.29 -6.97
CA GLY A 448 2.30 -22.97 -7.19
C GLY A 448 1.50 -22.79 -5.90
N GLY A 449 2.10 -23.04 -4.75
CA GLY A 449 1.52 -22.78 -3.45
C GLY A 449 0.21 -23.55 -3.21
N PHE A 450 -0.67 -22.95 -2.41
CA PHE A 450 -1.93 -23.58 -1.99
C PHE A 450 -2.87 -23.91 -3.17
N SER A 451 -2.79 -23.15 -4.26
CA SER A 451 -3.55 -23.46 -5.48
C SER A 451 -3.18 -24.84 -6.02
N SER A 452 -1.87 -25.14 -6.17
CA SER A 452 -1.42 -26.46 -6.65
C SER A 452 -1.61 -27.56 -5.60
N ILE A 453 -1.58 -27.23 -4.29
CA ILE A 453 -1.83 -28.15 -3.20
C ILE A 453 -3.28 -28.65 -3.23
N LYS A 454 -4.25 -27.79 -3.53
CA LYS A 454 -5.66 -28.19 -3.68
C LYS A 454 -5.89 -29.21 -4.80
N ASP A 455 -5.08 -29.16 -5.85
CA ASP A 455 -5.16 -30.06 -7.01
C ASP A 455 -4.38 -31.37 -6.78
N SER A 456 -3.80 -31.57 -5.58
CA SER A 456 -3.02 -32.77 -5.21
C SER A 456 -3.78 -33.67 -4.21
N SER A 457 -3.14 -34.77 -3.79
CA SER A 457 -3.68 -35.67 -2.76
C SER A 457 -3.36 -35.24 -1.32
N ILE A 458 -2.76 -34.06 -1.12
CA ILE A 458 -2.42 -33.53 0.20
C ILE A 458 -3.71 -33.24 0.98
N LYS A 459 -3.77 -33.70 2.23
CA LYS A 459 -4.93 -33.49 3.10
C LYS A 459 -5.00 -32.04 3.57
N ILE A 460 -6.12 -31.42 3.33
CA ILE A 460 -6.44 -30.05 3.76
C ILE A 460 -7.66 -30.06 4.69
N THR A 461 -7.83 -28.99 5.46
CA THR A 461 -9.01 -28.81 6.31
C THR A 461 -10.26 -28.52 5.47
N ASP A 462 -11.44 -28.69 6.08
CA ASP A 462 -12.69 -28.24 5.46
C ASP A 462 -12.70 -26.72 5.30
N TYR A 463 -13.34 -26.27 4.21
CA TYR A 463 -13.45 -24.84 3.94
C TYR A 463 -14.42 -24.16 4.91
N ILE A 464 -13.97 -23.06 5.54
CA ILE A 464 -14.79 -22.18 6.38
C ILE A 464 -14.79 -20.79 5.75
N CYS A 465 -15.97 -20.21 5.59
CA CYS A 465 -16.09 -18.87 5.00
C CYS A 465 -15.39 -17.81 5.87
N PRO A 466 -14.52 -16.94 5.31
CA PRO A 466 -13.84 -15.89 6.09
C PRO A 466 -14.77 -14.93 6.85
N SER A 467 -16.03 -14.83 6.45
CA SER A 467 -17.04 -14.02 7.16
C SER A 467 -17.56 -14.65 8.46
N GLU A 468 -17.15 -15.89 8.78
CA GLU A 468 -17.56 -16.62 9.99
C GLU A 468 -16.56 -16.49 11.14
N PHE A 469 -15.46 -15.71 10.97
CA PHE A 469 -14.42 -15.47 11.98
C PHE A 469 -14.56 -14.11 12.66
#